data_5592172d24908bcb212e935b825ed43b
#
_entry.id   5592172d24908bcb212e935b825ed43b
#
_cell.length_a   1.000
_cell.length_b   1.000
_cell.length_c   1.000
_cell.angle_alpha   90.00
_cell.angle_beta   90.00
_cell.angle_gamma   90.00
#
_symmetry.space_group_name_H-M   'P 1'
#
loop_
_entity.id
_entity.type
_entity.pdbx_description
1 polymer ?
#
loop_
_entity_poly.entity_id
_entity_poly.type
_entity_poly.pdbx_seq_one_letter_code
_entity_poly.pdbx_strand_id
1 'polypeptide(L)'
;CLYYIKEERIDKPDPLFELVATYEKTLFLSSLLFLLTGRDFSEHDAQTKKEIKKARKEAVHDYVNQKIREANQRQKELAVQIENLDDANVEEQLREMVESLQKTESSISAAIETSQKLLADIMEQEAKVTECEVLLSRYGHLRSQYRADIQRLTFIVDGEQNMSTAPKVSTCPFCDGKITPRAKKSYIEASRGELSRIVSQMDGLVASEKDVQVEKAAVKEKLRELKEQRADIEKLIQQELKPQASEIEKTIEAYRGYIQLSNEVDLIVRYAKGLEQDLTRYDIAENEEEKAIEYHPKEYF
;
A
#
# COMPACT_ATOMS: atom_id res chain seq x y z
N CYS A 1 -54.07 20.03 -36.04
CA CYS A 1 -54.77 21.19 -36.62
C CYS A 1 -55.96 20.70 -37.40
N LEU A 2 -57.17 21.18 -37.04
CA LEU A 2 -58.38 20.92 -37.80
C LEU A 2 -58.46 22.00 -38.94
N TYR A 3 -58.36 21.55 -40.17
CA TYR A 3 -58.51 22.42 -41.33
C TYR A 3 -60.00 22.58 -41.63
N TYR A 4 -60.48 23.75 -41.41
CA TYR A 4 -61.84 24.10 -41.74
C TYR A 4 -61.86 24.89 -43.08
N ILE A 5 -62.44 24.26 -44.09
CA ILE A 5 -62.65 24.93 -45.38
C ILE A 5 -64.05 25.53 -45.38
N LYS A 6 -64.13 26.82 -45.48
CA LYS A 6 -65.43 27.50 -45.58
C LYS A 6 -66.11 27.11 -46.89
N GLU A 7 -67.39 26.74 -46.84
CA GLU A 7 -68.22 26.32 -47.96
C GLU A 7 -68.21 27.34 -49.12
N GLU A 8 -68.12 28.63 -48.80
CA GLU A 8 -68.05 29.74 -49.73
C GLU A 8 -66.76 29.76 -50.57
N ARG A 9 -65.75 28.99 -50.22
CA ARG A 9 -64.48 28.94 -50.99
C ARG A 9 -64.41 27.75 -51.96
N ILE A 10 -65.33 26.82 -51.89
CA ILE A 10 -65.31 25.62 -52.73
C ILE A 10 -65.68 25.94 -54.17
N ASP A 11 -66.56 27.00 -54.41
CA ASP A 11 -67.04 27.38 -55.70
C ASP A 11 -66.24 28.54 -56.33
N LYS A 12 -65.13 28.96 -55.73
CA LYS A 12 -64.29 30.02 -56.29
C LYS A 12 -63.08 29.49 -57.04
N PRO A 13 -62.63 30.12 -58.13
CA PRO A 13 -61.43 29.71 -58.87
C PRO A 13 -60.13 30.01 -58.14
N ASP A 14 -60.23 30.54 -56.93
CA ASP A 14 -59.06 30.82 -56.11
C ASP A 14 -58.54 29.52 -55.43
N PRO A 15 -57.21 29.43 -55.13
CA PRO A 15 -56.67 28.24 -54.47
C PRO A 15 -57.37 28.01 -53.12
N LEU A 16 -57.85 26.79 -52.90
CA LEU A 16 -58.59 26.33 -51.71
C LEU A 16 -57.91 26.72 -50.41
N PHE A 17 -56.61 26.89 -50.46
CA PHE A 17 -55.75 27.23 -49.33
C PHE A 17 -54.92 28.48 -49.63
N GLU A 18 -55.30 29.60 -49.06
CA GLU A 18 -54.54 30.83 -49.12
C GLU A 18 -53.56 30.89 -47.95
N LEU A 19 -52.32 30.52 -48.21
CA LEU A 19 -51.25 30.48 -47.18
C LEU A 19 -50.48 31.82 -47.26
N VAL A 20 -50.60 32.62 -46.21
CA VAL A 20 -50.09 33.98 -46.14
C VAL A 20 -48.57 34.06 -45.98
N ALA A 21 -47.93 33.07 -45.40
CA ALA A 21 -46.49 33.03 -45.16
C ALA A 21 -45.81 31.74 -45.64
N THR A 22 -44.57 31.84 -46.09
CA THR A 22 -43.77 30.68 -46.55
C THR A 22 -43.59 29.62 -45.48
N TYR A 23 -43.62 30.05 -44.22
CA TYR A 23 -43.51 29.16 -43.04
C TYR A 23 -44.77 28.33 -42.81
N GLU A 24 -45.95 28.93 -43.08
CA GLU A 24 -47.22 28.22 -42.95
C GLU A 24 -47.45 27.20 -44.09
N LYS A 25 -46.81 27.37 -45.23
CA LYS A 25 -46.89 26.41 -46.36
C LYS A 25 -46.22 25.06 -46.00
N THR A 26 -45.06 25.09 -45.38
CA THR A 26 -44.36 23.87 -45.00
C THR A 26 -45.09 23.11 -43.90
N LEU A 27 -45.60 23.82 -42.89
CA LEU A 27 -46.43 23.25 -41.83
C LEU A 27 -47.75 22.69 -42.39
N PHE A 28 -48.35 23.36 -43.31
CA PHE A 28 -49.58 22.89 -43.96
C PHE A 28 -49.32 21.65 -44.80
N LEU A 29 -48.30 21.63 -45.65
CA LEU A 29 -47.94 20.51 -46.51
C LEU A 29 -47.59 19.28 -45.66
N SER A 30 -46.80 19.44 -44.59
CA SER A 30 -46.45 18.32 -43.69
C SER A 30 -47.69 17.77 -42.96
N SER A 31 -48.61 18.65 -42.52
CA SER A 31 -49.87 18.24 -41.91
C SER A 31 -50.81 17.56 -42.91
N LEU A 32 -50.86 18.03 -44.15
CA LEU A 32 -51.65 17.41 -45.22
C LEU A 32 -51.12 16.03 -45.61
N LEU A 33 -49.80 15.93 -45.77
CA LEU A 33 -49.14 14.65 -46.03
C LEU A 33 -49.33 13.66 -44.87
N PHE A 34 -49.27 14.12 -43.63
CA PHE A 34 -49.61 13.29 -42.47
C PHE A 34 -51.05 12.75 -42.52
N LEU A 35 -52.02 13.64 -42.87
CA LEU A 35 -53.42 13.23 -42.98
C LEU A 35 -53.65 12.24 -44.15
N LEU A 36 -52.92 12.39 -45.24
CA LEU A 36 -53.09 11.53 -46.45
C LEU A 36 -52.31 10.20 -46.32
N THR A 37 -51.14 10.21 -45.68
CA THR A 37 -50.24 9.06 -45.68
C THR A 37 -50.09 8.37 -44.33
N GLY A 38 -50.51 9.03 -43.23
CA GLY A 38 -50.29 8.55 -41.85
C GLY A 38 -48.83 8.59 -41.37
N ARG A 39 -47.94 9.19 -42.17
CA ARG A 39 -46.52 9.28 -41.81
C ARG A 39 -46.18 10.63 -41.22
N ASP A 40 -45.43 10.66 -40.14
CA ASP A 40 -44.92 11.88 -39.53
C ASP A 40 -43.71 12.39 -40.33
N PHE A 41 -43.82 13.57 -40.87
CA PHE A 41 -42.77 14.27 -41.62
C PHE A 41 -42.11 15.36 -40.77
N SER A 42 -42.32 15.37 -39.43
CA SER A 42 -41.71 16.36 -38.52
C SER A 42 -40.21 16.23 -38.41
N GLU A 43 -39.67 15.05 -38.73
CA GLU A 43 -38.20 14.80 -38.78
C GLU A 43 -37.55 15.32 -40.08
N HIS A 44 -38.36 15.64 -41.12
CA HIS A 44 -37.87 16.26 -42.34
C HIS A 44 -37.81 17.77 -42.18
N ASP A 45 -36.75 18.24 -41.53
CA ASP A 45 -36.37 19.65 -41.52
C ASP A 45 -35.83 19.99 -42.94
N ALA A 46 -36.77 20.27 -43.85
CA ALA A 46 -36.54 20.44 -45.29
C ALA A 46 -35.65 21.64 -45.67
N GLN A 47 -35.05 22.30 -44.70
CA GLN A 47 -34.25 23.51 -44.91
C GLN A 47 -32.87 23.52 -44.28
N THR A 48 -32.33 22.43 -43.83
CA THR A 48 -30.88 22.43 -43.60
C THR A 48 -30.19 22.46 -44.95
N LYS A 49 -29.70 23.63 -45.34
CA LYS A 49 -28.95 23.81 -46.60
C LYS A 49 -27.92 22.67 -46.70
N LYS A 50 -27.80 22.07 -47.88
CA LYS A 50 -26.87 21.00 -48.24
C LYS A 50 -25.43 21.27 -47.69
N GLU A 51 -25.07 22.57 -47.66
CA GLU A 51 -23.80 23.07 -47.07
C GLU A 51 -23.68 22.88 -45.55
N ILE A 52 -24.79 23.06 -44.79
CA ILE A 52 -24.77 22.89 -43.32
C ILE A 52 -24.64 21.39 -42.95
N LYS A 53 -25.33 20.50 -43.70
CA LYS A 53 -25.20 19.04 -43.50
C LYS A 53 -23.78 18.60 -43.82
N LYS A 54 -23.18 19.08 -44.92
CA LYS A 54 -21.81 18.81 -45.30
C LYS A 54 -20.81 19.29 -44.22
N ALA A 55 -20.97 20.53 -43.77
CA ALA A 55 -20.11 21.11 -42.73
C ALA A 55 -20.21 20.33 -41.38
N ARG A 56 -21.42 19.89 -41.01
CA ARG A 56 -21.59 19.02 -39.82
C ARG A 56 -20.89 17.67 -39.98
N LYS A 57 -21.00 17.03 -41.15
CA LYS A 57 -20.33 15.76 -41.47
C LYS A 57 -18.81 15.91 -41.38
N GLU A 58 -18.26 16.96 -41.99
CA GLU A 58 -16.83 17.26 -41.94
C GLU A 58 -16.37 17.54 -40.51
N ALA A 59 -17.11 18.32 -39.72
CA ALA A 59 -16.76 18.61 -38.32
C ALA A 59 -16.75 17.35 -37.42
N VAL A 60 -17.73 16.46 -37.62
CA VAL A 60 -17.76 15.17 -36.88
C VAL A 60 -16.59 14.30 -37.28
N HIS A 61 -16.27 14.20 -38.57
CA HIS A 61 -15.15 13.42 -39.08
C HIS A 61 -13.81 13.96 -38.55
N ASP A 62 -13.63 15.28 -38.56
CA ASP A 62 -12.41 15.93 -38.04
C ASP A 62 -12.25 15.70 -36.54
N TYR A 63 -13.33 15.81 -35.76
CA TYR A 63 -13.33 15.56 -34.34
C TYR A 63 -12.97 14.11 -34.03
N VAL A 64 -13.56 13.14 -34.70
CA VAL A 64 -13.26 11.71 -34.51
C VAL A 64 -11.80 11.42 -34.87
N ASN A 65 -11.32 11.93 -36.00
CA ASN A 65 -9.92 11.75 -36.41
C ASN A 65 -8.92 12.40 -35.44
N GLN A 66 -9.29 13.53 -34.84
CA GLN A 66 -8.49 14.17 -33.81
C GLN A 66 -8.42 13.28 -32.59
N LYS A 67 -9.55 12.71 -32.12
CA LYS A 67 -9.58 11.82 -30.96
C LYS A 67 -8.78 10.54 -31.18
N ILE A 68 -8.87 9.93 -32.35
CA ILE A 68 -8.05 8.78 -32.74
C ILE A 68 -6.55 9.13 -32.69
N ARG A 69 -6.17 10.30 -33.22
CA ARG A 69 -4.76 10.73 -33.18
C ARG A 69 -4.27 10.95 -31.77
N GLU A 70 -5.06 11.60 -30.90
CA GLU A 70 -4.71 11.82 -29.49
C GLU A 70 -4.55 10.49 -28.74
N ALA A 71 -5.46 9.54 -28.93
CA ALA A 71 -5.40 8.23 -28.30
C ALA A 71 -4.20 7.40 -28.79
N ASN A 72 -3.94 7.38 -30.09
CA ASN A 72 -2.78 6.70 -30.69
C ASN A 72 -1.44 7.31 -30.23
N GLN A 73 -1.39 8.61 -30.01
CA GLN A 73 -0.20 9.28 -29.48
C GLN A 73 0.09 8.81 -28.06
N ARG A 74 -0.90 8.81 -27.18
CA ARG A 74 -0.77 8.32 -25.80
C ARG A 74 -0.42 6.84 -25.75
N GLN A 75 -1.00 6.03 -26.63
CA GLN A 75 -0.68 4.60 -26.73
C GLN A 75 0.80 4.38 -27.08
N LYS A 76 1.34 5.17 -28.03
CA LYS A 76 2.77 5.11 -28.38
C LYS A 76 3.67 5.54 -27.21
N GLU A 77 3.28 6.57 -26.45
CA GLU A 77 4.03 7.02 -25.28
C GLU A 77 4.10 5.92 -24.20
N LEU A 78 2.99 5.21 -23.96
CA LEU A 78 2.97 4.07 -23.04
C LEU A 78 3.75 2.87 -23.58
N ALA A 79 3.66 2.59 -24.88
CA ALA A 79 4.42 1.50 -25.49
C ALA A 79 5.94 1.66 -25.34
N VAL A 80 6.44 2.91 -25.33
CA VAL A 80 7.86 3.22 -25.07
C VAL A 80 8.25 2.92 -23.62
N GLN A 81 7.31 3.01 -22.67
CA GLN A 81 7.55 2.72 -21.25
C GLN A 81 7.55 1.21 -20.94
N ILE A 82 6.97 0.42 -21.81
CA ILE A 82 6.85 -1.04 -21.65
C ILE A 82 7.98 -1.69 -22.43
N GLU A 83 8.98 -2.22 -21.72
CA GLU A 83 10.05 -2.99 -22.34
C GLU A 83 9.50 -4.28 -22.96
N ASN A 84 9.85 -4.55 -24.22
CA ASN A 84 9.46 -5.77 -24.96
C ASN A 84 7.94 -5.96 -25.12
N LEU A 85 7.20 -4.86 -25.38
CA LEU A 85 5.79 -4.96 -25.69
C LEU A 85 5.57 -5.82 -26.94
N ASP A 86 4.83 -6.91 -26.79
CA ASP A 86 4.32 -7.74 -27.88
C ASP A 86 2.81 -7.51 -28.00
N ASP A 87 2.41 -6.72 -29.01
CA ASP A 87 1.00 -6.35 -29.25
C ASP A 87 0.08 -7.58 -29.42
N ALA A 88 0.61 -8.72 -29.84
CA ALA A 88 -0.15 -9.96 -30.00
C ALA A 88 -0.47 -10.64 -28.67
N ASN A 89 0.33 -10.41 -27.60
CA ASN A 89 0.27 -11.15 -26.34
C ASN A 89 0.21 -10.23 -25.10
N VAL A 90 -0.26 -9.00 -25.24
CA VAL A 90 -0.27 -7.99 -24.14
C VAL A 90 -1.00 -8.49 -22.88
N GLU A 91 -2.11 -9.23 -23.05
CA GLU A 91 -2.86 -9.77 -21.91
C GLU A 91 -2.11 -10.90 -21.18
N GLU A 92 -1.35 -11.72 -21.92
CA GLU A 92 -0.52 -12.76 -21.33
C GLU A 92 0.66 -12.15 -20.56
N GLN A 93 1.33 -11.16 -21.16
CA GLN A 93 2.39 -10.40 -20.49
C GLN A 93 1.89 -9.71 -19.21
N LEU A 94 0.70 -9.11 -19.25
CA LEU A 94 0.08 -8.53 -18.06
C LEU A 94 -0.17 -9.59 -16.98
N ARG A 95 -0.62 -10.79 -17.36
CA ARG A 95 -0.86 -11.88 -16.41
C ARG A 95 0.44 -12.34 -15.76
N GLU A 96 1.52 -12.51 -16.54
CA GLU A 96 2.85 -12.85 -16.03
C GLU A 96 3.37 -11.81 -15.05
N MET A 97 3.17 -10.51 -15.34
CA MET A 97 3.54 -9.43 -14.43
C MET A 97 2.75 -9.46 -13.12
N VAL A 98 1.45 -9.72 -13.18
CA VAL A 98 0.60 -9.86 -11.99
C VAL A 98 1.04 -11.06 -11.13
N GLU A 99 1.38 -12.19 -11.76
CA GLU A 99 1.92 -13.36 -11.04
C GLU A 99 3.29 -13.04 -10.40
N SER A 100 4.14 -12.33 -11.11
CA SER A 100 5.44 -11.88 -10.59
C SER A 100 5.28 -10.94 -9.40
N LEU A 101 4.34 -9.99 -9.46
CA LEU A 101 4.00 -9.11 -8.34
C LEU A 101 3.55 -9.93 -7.12
N GLN A 102 2.63 -10.87 -7.32
CA GLN A 102 2.12 -11.72 -6.24
C GLN A 102 3.22 -12.57 -5.58
N LYS A 103 4.19 -13.07 -6.36
CA LYS A 103 5.37 -13.76 -5.83
C LYS A 103 6.25 -12.81 -5.00
N THR A 104 6.49 -11.59 -5.49
CA THR A 104 7.29 -10.61 -4.77
C THR A 104 6.60 -10.17 -3.47
N GLU A 105 5.29 -9.93 -3.48
CA GLU A 105 4.49 -9.62 -2.29
C GLU A 105 4.51 -10.76 -1.26
N SER A 106 4.41 -12.01 -1.71
CA SER A 106 4.52 -13.15 -0.83
C SER A 106 5.91 -13.28 -0.21
N SER A 107 6.97 -12.95 -0.96
CA SER A 107 8.35 -12.90 -0.46
C SER A 107 8.54 -11.79 0.57
N ILE A 108 7.96 -10.61 0.35
CA ILE A 108 7.93 -9.51 1.32
C ILE A 108 7.23 -9.95 2.60
N SER A 109 6.07 -10.58 2.49
CA SER A 109 5.31 -11.07 3.64
C SER A 109 6.08 -12.10 4.46
N ALA A 110 6.74 -13.06 3.80
CA ALA A 110 7.59 -14.06 4.46
C ALA A 110 8.82 -13.44 5.14
N ALA A 111 9.44 -12.44 4.51
CA ALA A 111 10.57 -11.71 5.08
C ALA A 111 10.15 -10.89 6.32
N ILE A 112 8.98 -10.24 6.27
CA ILE A 112 8.39 -9.52 7.41
C ILE A 112 8.12 -10.48 8.58
N GLU A 113 7.51 -11.64 8.31
CA GLU A 113 7.25 -12.66 9.33
C GLU A 113 8.55 -13.16 9.98
N THR A 114 9.59 -13.38 9.17
CA THR A 114 10.92 -13.78 9.67
C THR A 114 11.53 -12.66 10.52
N SER A 115 11.45 -11.40 10.10
CA SER A 115 11.93 -10.26 10.90
C SER A 115 11.19 -10.12 12.22
N GLN A 116 9.88 -10.42 12.27
CA GLN A 116 9.09 -10.42 13.50
C GLN A 116 9.50 -11.54 14.45
N LYS A 117 9.76 -12.76 13.94
CA LYS A 117 10.29 -13.86 14.74
C LYS A 117 11.65 -13.52 15.35
N LEU A 118 12.56 -12.98 14.52
CA LEU A 118 13.87 -12.53 15.02
C LEU A 118 13.74 -11.42 16.08
N LEU A 119 12.77 -10.52 15.94
CA LEU A 119 12.51 -9.49 16.96
C LEU A 119 12.07 -10.12 18.28
N ALA A 120 11.21 -11.13 18.26
CA ALA A 120 10.79 -11.85 19.46
C ALA A 120 11.98 -12.55 20.13
N ASP A 121 12.84 -13.21 19.34
CA ASP A 121 14.06 -13.85 19.85
C ASP A 121 15.05 -12.82 20.44
N ILE A 122 15.20 -11.66 19.80
CA ILE A 122 16.01 -10.54 20.30
C ILE A 122 15.50 -10.09 21.67
N MET A 123 14.18 -9.88 21.81
CA MET A 123 13.59 -9.47 23.09
C MET A 123 13.80 -10.50 24.20
N GLU A 124 13.71 -11.80 23.87
CA GLU A 124 14.00 -12.88 24.82
C GLU A 124 15.48 -12.85 25.28
N GLN A 125 16.41 -12.67 24.33
CA GLN A 125 17.85 -12.62 24.70
C GLN A 125 18.18 -11.32 25.47
N GLU A 126 17.55 -10.18 25.16
CA GLU A 126 17.72 -8.96 25.95
C GLU A 126 17.21 -9.11 27.38
N ALA A 127 16.11 -9.83 27.58
CA ALA A 127 15.61 -10.16 28.91
C ALA A 127 16.62 -11.01 29.68
N LYS A 128 17.24 -12.04 29.04
CA LYS A 128 18.30 -12.86 29.66
C LYS A 128 19.54 -12.06 30.03
N VAL A 129 19.97 -11.12 29.18
CA VAL A 129 21.07 -10.20 29.49
C VAL A 129 20.75 -9.40 30.75
N THR A 130 19.52 -8.85 30.81
CA THR A 130 19.08 -8.09 32.00
C THR A 130 19.04 -8.93 33.25
N GLU A 131 18.57 -10.18 33.16
CA GLU A 131 18.59 -11.12 34.28
C GLU A 131 20.00 -11.39 34.77
N CYS A 132 20.95 -11.68 33.88
CA CYS A 132 22.36 -11.84 34.22
C CYS A 132 22.91 -10.56 34.89
N GLU A 133 22.57 -9.37 34.43
CA GLU A 133 23.01 -8.11 35.04
C GLU A 133 22.46 -7.92 36.45
N VAL A 134 21.23 -8.29 36.71
CA VAL A 134 20.61 -8.25 38.02
C VAL A 134 21.30 -9.26 38.96
N LEU A 135 21.57 -10.48 38.48
CA LEU A 135 22.29 -11.50 39.26
C LEU A 135 23.70 -11.04 39.62
N LEU A 136 24.46 -10.53 38.65
CA LEU A 136 25.82 -10.01 38.90
C LEU A 136 25.82 -8.86 39.91
N SER A 137 24.85 -7.98 39.84
CA SER A 137 24.68 -6.90 40.84
C SER A 137 24.44 -7.47 42.24
N ARG A 138 23.52 -8.44 42.36
CA ARG A 138 23.27 -9.13 43.66
C ARG A 138 24.51 -9.84 44.19
N TYR A 139 25.25 -10.53 43.34
CA TYR A 139 26.53 -11.18 43.72
C TYR A 139 27.54 -10.13 44.17
N GLY A 140 27.65 -8.97 43.52
CA GLY A 140 28.50 -7.87 43.93
C GLY A 140 28.17 -7.34 45.32
N HIS A 141 26.89 -7.17 45.64
CA HIS A 141 26.44 -6.80 46.99
C HIS A 141 26.76 -7.88 48.02
N LEU A 142 26.48 -9.13 47.74
CA LEU A 142 26.74 -10.26 48.64
C LEU A 142 28.23 -10.42 48.88
N ARG A 143 29.06 -10.27 47.86
CA ARG A 143 30.53 -10.29 48.00
C ARG A 143 31.03 -9.15 48.92
N SER A 144 30.45 -7.97 48.84
CA SER A 144 30.76 -6.84 49.73
C SER A 144 30.41 -7.16 51.19
N GLN A 145 29.27 -7.81 51.43
CA GLN A 145 28.85 -8.24 52.75
C GLN A 145 29.81 -9.30 53.30
N TYR A 146 30.13 -10.35 52.54
CA TYR A 146 31.08 -11.38 52.97
C TYR A 146 32.45 -10.79 53.26
N ARG A 147 32.96 -9.84 52.49
CA ARG A 147 34.23 -9.15 52.77
C ARG A 147 34.20 -8.42 54.12
N ALA A 148 33.09 -7.68 54.38
CA ALA A 148 32.94 -6.99 55.66
C ALA A 148 32.87 -7.98 56.85
N ASP A 149 32.17 -9.09 56.69
CA ASP A 149 32.08 -10.12 57.73
C ASP A 149 33.40 -10.82 57.94
N ILE A 150 34.14 -11.14 56.88
CA ILE A 150 35.51 -11.68 56.99
C ILE A 150 36.40 -10.70 57.76
N GLN A 151 36.39 -9.41 57.40
CA GLN A 151 37.19 -8.41 58.13
C GLN A 151 36.81 -8.34 59.61
N ARG A 152 35.51 -8.32 59.91
CA ARG A 152 35.01 -8.31 61.28
C ARG A 152 35.45 -9.56 62.08
N LEU A 153 35.27 -10.75 61.53
CA LEU A 153 35.63 -12.01 62.18
C LEU A 153 37.16 -12.16 62.36
N THR A 154 37.92 -11.73 61.33
CA THR A 154 39.39 -11.68 61.43
C THR A 154 39.84 -10.77 62.59
N PHE A 155 39.24 -9.56 62.65
CA PHE A 155 39.54 -8.64 63.76
C PHE A 155 39.20 -9.25 65.15
N ILE A 156 38.11 -10.01 65.31
CA ILE A 156 37.70 -10.68 66.52
C ILE A 156 38.72 -11.79 66.86
N VAL A 157 39.08 -12.63 65.88
CA VAL A 157 40.05 -13.74 66.08
C VAL A 157 41.42 -13.20 66.48
N ASP A 158 41.93 -12.18 65.77
CA ASP A 158 43.22 -11.54 66.03
C ASP A 158 43.21 -10.81 67.41
N GLY A 159 42.13 -10.12 67.71
CA GLY A 159 41.97 -9.43 68.99
C GLY A 159 41.97 -10.40 70.21
N GLU A 160 41.21 -11.48 70.10
CA GLU A 160 41.22 -12.50 71.16
C GLU A 160 42.57 -13.25 71.27
N GLN A 161 43.24 -13.47 70.15
CA GLN A 161 44.58 -14.11 70.16
C GLN A 161 45.60 -13.17 70.80
N ASN A 162 45.61 -11.90 70.52
CA ASN A 162 46.47 -10.88 71.15
C ASN A 162 46.13 -10.70 72.63
N MET A 163 44.85 -10.78 73.02
CA MET A 163 44.46 -10.73 74.44
C MET A 163 44.87 -11.95 75.18
N SER A 164 44.97 -13.09 74.53
CA SER A 164 45.47 -14.35 75.20
C SER A 164 46.98 -14.35 75.50
N THR A 165 47.72 -13.57 74.68
CA THR A 165 49.19 -13.36 74.84
C THR A 165 49.55 -12.16 75.73
N ALA A 166 48.59 -11.27 76.01
CA ALA A 166 48.80 -10.07 76.84
C ALA A 166 49.11 -10.51 78.33
N PRO A 167 49.99 -9.77 79.01
CA PRO A 167 50.29 -10.08 80.42
C PRO A 167 49.03 -9.94 81.26
N LYS A 168 48.73 -10.97 82.10
CA LYS A 168 47.60 -10.98 83.01
C LYS A 168 47.79 -9.93 84.11
N VAL A 169 47.22 -8.77 84.01
CA VAL A 169 47.22 -7.75 85.06
C VAL A 169 46.24 -8.22 86.14
N SER A 170 46.74 -8.59 87.32
CA SER A 170 45.89 -9.02 88.42
C SER A 170 45.30 -7.88 89.28
N THR A 171 45.82 -6.67 89.11
CA THR A 171 45.40 -5.48 89.87
C THR A 171 45.03 -4.37 88.89
N CYS A 172 43.98 -3.66 89.19
CA CYS A 172 43.53 -2.51 88.39
C CYS A 172 44.55 -1.35 88.54
N PRO A 173 45.09 -0.77 87.43
CA PRO A 173 46.07 0.28 87.52
C PRO A 173 45.47 1.63 87.99
N PHE A 174 44.16 1.70 88.16
CA PHE A 174 43.45 2.95 88.62
C PHE A 174 43.01 2.89 90.08
N CYS A 175 42.69 1.72 90.61
CA CYS A 175 42.15 1.57 91.97
C CYS A 175 42.78 0.47 92.84
N ASP A 176 43.88 -0.16 92.38
CA ASP A 176 44.59 -1.28 92.99
C ASP A 176 43.72 -2.49 93.45
N GLY A 177 42.45 -2.48 93.04
CA GLY A 177 41.50 -3.57 93.28
C GLY A 177 41.87 -4.83 92.51
N LYS A 178 41.67 -6.01 93.11
CA LYS A 178 41.90 -7.30 92.43
C LYS A 178 40.90 -7.46 91.28
N ILE A 179 41.42 -7.60 90.06
CA ILE A 179 40.63 -7.92 88.90
C ILE A 179 40.37 -9.43 88.91
N THR A 180 39.13 -9.82 89.20
CA THR A 180 38.70 -11.19 88.98
C THR A 180 38.50 -11.44 87.50
N PRO A 181 39.30 -12.40 86.90
CA PRO A 181 39.09 -12.68 85.49
C PRO A 181 37.70 -13.31 85.32
N ARG A 182 36.81 -12.60 84.63
CA ARG A 182 35.57 -13.21 84.16
C ARG A 182 35.94 -14.39 83.26
N ALA A 183 35.41 -15.57 83.56
CA ALA A 183 35.60 -16.77 82.70
C ALA A 183 35.04 -16.38 81.27
N LYS A 184 35.94 -15.96 80.41
CA LYS A 184 35.59 -15.68 79.01
C LYS A 184 35.38 -17.02 78.34
N LYS A 185 34.14 -17.27 77.89
CA LYS A 185 33.94 -18.36 76.95
C LYS A 185 34.72 -17.95 75.70
N SER A 186 35.65 -18.81 75.28
CA SER A 186 36.42 -18.59 74.08
C SER A 186 35.47 -18.66 72.86
N TYR A 187 35.30 -17.57 72.18
CA TYR A 187 34.55 -17.53 70.93
C TYR A 187 35.45 -17.77 69.70
N ILE A 188 36.77 -18.02 69.95
CA ILE A 188 37.78 -18.18 68.90
C ILE A 188 37.43 -19.32 67.95
N GLU A 189 37.09 -20.49 68.49
CA GLU A 189 36.74 -21.64 67.62
C GLU A 189 35.46 -21.42 66.82
N ALA A 190 34.43 -20.81 67.40
CA ALA A 190 33.21 -20.48 66.74
C ALA A 190 33.48 -19.46 65.66
N SER A 191 34.24 -18.38 65.95
CA SER A 191 34.62 -17.33 64.99
C SER A 191 35.48 -17.85 63.85
N ARG A 192 36.41 -18.79 64.12
CA ARG A 192 37.24 -19.47 63.08
C ARG A 192 36.37 -20.36 62.19
N GLY A 193 35.45 -21.12 62.77
CA GLY A 193 34.52 -21.98 62.03
C GLY A 193 33.65 -21.16 61.12
N GLU A 194 33.09 -20.01 61.59
CA GLU A 194 32.31 -19.13 60.83
C GLU A 194 33.11 -18.42 59.73
N LEU A 195 34.35 -17.99 60.05
CA LEU A 195 35.24 -17.40 59.05
C LEU A 195 35.54 -18.38 57.90
N SER A 196 35.86 -19.64 58.21
CA SER A 196 36.11 -20.70 57.21
C SER A 196 34.88 -20.94 56.38
N ARG A 197 33.68 -20.93 56.97
CA ARG A 197 32.40 -21.07 56.25
C ARG A 197 32.14 -19.89 55.25
N ILE A 198 32.36 -18.66 55.72
CA ILE A 198 32.13 -17.46 54.88
C ILE A 198 33.16 -17.40 53.74
N VAL A 199 34.44 -17.77 54.01
CA VAL A 199 35.45 -17.82 52.96
C VAL A 199 35.05 -18.83 51.86
N SER A 200 34.65 -20.07 52.31
CA SER A 200 34.15 -21.05 51.31
C SER A 200 32.95 -20.62 50.54
N GLN A 201 32.00 -19.89 51.19
CA GLN A 201 30.83 -19.28 50.48
C GLN A 201 31.26 -18.19 49.52
N MET A 202 32.25 -17.38 49.88
CA MET A 202 32.79 -16.36 49.00
C MET A 202 33.49 -16.96 47.79
N ASP A 203 34.22 -18.04 47.92
CA ASP A 203 34.83 -18.75 46.79
C ASP A 203 33.79 -19.33 45.84
N GLY A 204 32.74 -19.95 46.41
CA GLY A 204 31.60 -20.44 45.64
C GLY A 204 30.86 -19.29 44.90
N LEU A 205 30.71 -18.12 45.57
CA LEU A 205 30.10 -16.93 44.94
C LEU A 205 30.94 -16.42 43.79
N VAL A 206 32.27 -16.36 43.91
CA VAL A 206 33.18 -15.93 42.85
C VAL A 206 33.11 -16.88 41.64
N ALA A 207 33.00 -18.19 41.88
CA ALA A 207 32.79 -19.16 40.80
C ALA A 207 31.48 -18.93 40.10
N SER A 208 30.37 -18.78 40.83
CA SER A 208 29.04 -18.48 40.24
C SER A 208 29.00 -17.14 39.51
N GLU A 209 29.68 -16.10 40.03
CA GLU A 209 29.83 -14.79 39.37
C GLU A 209 30.52 -14.95 38.01
N LYS A 210 31.56 -15.76 37.93
CA LYS A 210 32.29 -16.06 36.69
C LYS A 210 31.41 -16.82 35.69
N ASP A 211 30.64 -17.81 36.14
CA ASP A 211 29.76 -18.59 35.29
C ASP A 211 28.68 -17.70 34.66
N VAL A 212 28.03 -16.81 35.45
CA VAL A 212 27.04 -15.85 34.94
C VAL A 212 27.69 -14.82 33.99
N GLN A 213 28.95 -14.43 34.19
CA GLN A 213 29.66 -13.55 33.25
C GLN A 213 29.90 -14.24 31.91
N VAL A 214 30.27 -15.53 31.91
CA VAL A 214 30.44 -16.33 30.68
C VAL A 214 29.10 -16.48 29.96
N GLU A 215 28.04 -16.82 30.68
CA GLU A 215 26.68 -16.91 30.12
C GLU A 215 26.24 -15.59 29.52
N LYS A 216 26.40 -14.47 30.23
CA LYS A 216 26.08 -13.12 29.71
C LYS A 216 26.84 -12.81 28.43
N ALA A 217 28.13 -13.18 28.34
CA ALA A 217 28.94 -12.97 27.14
C ALA A 217 28.39 -13.77 25.94
N ALA A 218 28.06 -15.07 26.19
CA ALA A 218 27.46 -15.92 25.15
C ALA A 218 26.10 -15.40 24.66
N VAL A 219 25.23 -14.97 25.58
CA VAL A 219 23.94 -14.38 25.25
C VAL A 219 24.09 -13.07 24.46
N LYS A 220 25.04 -12.22 24.83
CA LYS A 220 25.33 -10.99 24.09
C LYS A 220 25.83 -11.24 22.66
N GLU A 221 26.66 -12.26 22.47
CA GLU A 221 27.11 -12.63 21.12
C GLU A 221 25.95 -13.13 20.27
N LYS A 222 25.11 -14.01 20.81
CA LYS A 222 23.88 -14.44 20.11
C LYS A 222 22.93 -13.28 19.79
N LEU A 223 22.81 -12.35 20.72
CA LEU A 223 22.01 -11.14 20.51
C LEU A 223 22.56 -10.28 19.35
N ARG A 224 23.89 -10.17 19.22
CA ARG A 224 24.54 -9.47 18.11
C ARG A 224 24.21 -10.14 16.78
N GLU A 225 24.36 -11.47 16.71
CA GLU A 225 24.06 -12.25 15.50
C GLU A 225 22.59 -12.10 15.06
N LEU A 226 21.65 -12.17 16.01
CA LEU A 226 20.22 -12.00 15.72
C LEU A 226 19.89 -10.58 15.20
N LYS A 227 20.54 -9.56 15.78
CA LYS A 227 20.38 -8.16 15.30
C LYS A 227 20.95 -7.96 13.90
N GLU A 228 22.10 -8.58 13.59
CA GLU A 228 22.68 -8.55 12.25
C GLU A 228 21.76 -9.23 11.22
N GLN A 229 21.28 -10.44 11.54
CA GLN A 229 20.35 -11.17 10.66
C GLN A 229 19.08 -10.37 10.39
N ARG A 230 18.50 -9.74 11.43
CA ARG A 230 17.33 -8.89 11.26
C ARG A 230 17.61 -7.67 10.40
N ALA A 231 18.76 -7.02 10.60
CA ALA A 231 19.15 -5.86 9.80
C ALA A 231 19.36 -6.22 8.32
N ASP A 232 19.89 -7.42 8.03
CA ASP A 232 20.05 -7.88 6.64
C ASP A 232 18.69 -8.17 5.99
N ILE A 233 17.73 -8.76 6.71
CA ILE A 233 16.36 -8.95 6.21
C ILE A 233 15.67 -7.60 5.98
N GLU A 234 15.83 -6.63 6.88
CA GLU A 234 15.26 -5.29 6.71
C GLU A 234 15.86 -4.58 5.49
N LYS A 235 17.16 -4.75 5.23
CA LYS A 235 17.79 -4.25 4.00
C LYS A 235 17.22 -4.91 2.76
N LEU A 236 17.08 -6.24 2.74
CA LEU A 236 16.49 -6.99 1.64
C LEU A 236 15.08 -6.46 1.32
N ILE A 237 14.25 -6.27 2.35
CA ILE A 237 12.88 -5.74 2.19
C ILE A 237 12.91 -4.32 1.60
N GLN A 238 13.73 -3.42 2.15
CA GLN A 238 13.69 -2.00 1.78
C GLN A 238 14.44 -1.68 0.49
N GLN A 239 15.55 -2.36 0.23
CA GLN A 239 16.44 -2.03 -0.88
C GLN A 239 16.21 -2.87 -2.13
N GLU A 240 15.62 -4.05 -1.99
CA GLU A 240 15.44 -4.98 -3.10
C GLU A 240 13.96 -5.26 -3.37
N LEU A 241 13.25 -5.87 -2.40
CA LEU A 241 11.90 -6.38 -2.66
C LEU A 241 10.85 -5.29 -2.87
N LYS A 242 10.84 -4.23 -2.04
CA LYS A 242 9.88 -3.13 -2.19
C LYS A 242 10.09 -2.31 -3.47
N PRO A 243 11.32 -1.91 -3.84
CA PRO A 243 11.57 -1.25 -5.12
C PRO A 243 11.14 -2.14 -6.30
N GLN A 244 11.48 -3.44 -6.26
CA GLN A 244 11.08 -4.39 -7.29
C GLN A 244 9.55 -4.49 -7.44
N ALA A 245 8.82 -4.60 -6.33
CA ALA A 245 7.35 -4.61 -6.36
C ALA A 245 6.79 -3.32 -6.95
N SER A 246 7.32 -2.16 -6.55
CA SER A 246 6.88 -0.85 -7.07
C SER A 246 7.16 -0.69 -8.57
N GLU A 247 8.24 -1.25 -9.07
CA GLU A 247 8.57 -1.21 -10.51
C GLU A 247 7.64 -2.12 -11.32
N ILE A 248 7.34 -3.32 -10.80
CA ILE A 248 6.35 -4.21 -11.40
C ILE A 248 4.96 -3.56 -11.39
N GLU A 249 4.54 -2.92 -10.31
CA GLU A 249 3.25 -2.20 -10.23
C GLU A 249 3.15 -1.11 -11.31
N LYS A 250 4.17 -0.29 -11.48
CA LYS A 250 4.21 0.75 -12.53
C LYS A 250 4.10 0.14 -13.93
N THR A 251 4.77 -0.97 -14.14
CA THR A 251 4.70 -1.70 -15.41
C THR A 251 3.29 -2.23 -15.65
N ILE A 252 2.64 -2.83 -14.64
CA ILE A 252 1.25 -3.28 -14.71
C ILE A 252 0.30 -2.12 -15.04
N GLU A 253 0.49 -0.95 -14.42
CA GLU A 253 -0.32 0.25 -14.72
C GLU A 253 -0.14 0.69 -16.17
N ALA A 254 1.09 0.68 -16.68
CA ALA A 254 1.37 1.00 -18.08
C ALA A 254 0.68 0.01 -19.04
N TYR A 255 0.75 -1.30 -18.77
CA TYR A 255 0.05 -2.33 -19.55
C TYR A 255 -1.47 -2.13 -19.54
N ARG A 256 -2.06 -1.89 -18.37
CA ARG A 256 -3.51 -1.60 -18.23
C ARG A 256 -3.92 -0.36 -19.01
N GLY A 257 -3.14 0.71 -18.90
CA GLY A 257 -3.35 1.94 -19.64
C GLY A 257 -3.27 1.71 -21.16
N TYR A 258 -2.30 0.93 -21.62
CA TYR A 258 -2.17 0.54 -23.03
C TYR A 258 -3.39 -0.22 -23.54
N ILE A 259 -3.85 -1.26 -22.81
CA ILE A 259 -5.05 -2.05 -23.17
C ILE A 259 -6.29 -1.14 -23.19
N GLN A 260 -6.45 -0.26 -22.21
CA GLN A 260 -7.59 0.65 -22.14
C GLN A 260 -7.61 1.59 -23.35
N LEU A 261 -6.48 2.17 -23.72
CA LEU A 261 -6.39 3.06 -24.89
C LEU A 261 -6.61 2.30 -26.20
N SER A 262 -6.12 1.06 -26.31
CA SER A 262 -6.39 0.21 -27.46
C SER A 262 -7.89 -0.05 -27.64
N ASN A 263 -8.57 -0.40 -26.54
CA ASN A 263 -10.03 -0.58 -26.55
C ASN A 263 -10.79 0.70 -26.87
N GLU A 264 -10.31 1.85 -26.37
CA GLU A 264 -10.90 3.16 -26.67
C GLU A 264 -10.77 3.51 -28.16
N VAL A 265 -9.59 3.29 -28.75
CA VAL A 265 -9.36 3.47 -30.20
C VAL A 265 -10.30 2.59 -31.02
N ASP A 266 -10.41 1.31 -30.68
CA ASP A 266 -11.29 0.36 -31.36
C ASP A 266 -12.76 0.77 -31.25
N LEU A 267 -13.19 1.26 -30.10
CA LEU A 267 -14.53 1.77 -29.88
C LEU A 267 -14.80 2.99 -30.77
N ILE A 268 -13.89 3.97 -30.80
CA ILE A 268 -14.00 5.18 -31.61
C ILE A 268 -14.05 4.80 -33.10
N VAL A 269 -13.23 3.88 -33.56
CA VAL A 269 -13.22 3.39 -34.96
C VAL A 269 -14.55 2.72 -35.32
N ARG A 270 -15.12 1.90 -34.43
CA ARG A 270 -16.45 1.28 -34.65
C ARG A 270 -17.56 2.32 -34.71
N TYR A 271 -17.53 3.32 -33.83
CA TYR A 271 -18.48 4.45 -33.86
C TYR A 271 -18.35 5.26 -35.15
N ALA A 272 -17.14 5.56 -35.61
CA ALA A 272 -16.89 6.25 -36.86
C ALA A 272 -17.49 5.51 -38.05
N LYS A 273 -17.26 4.19 -38.13
CA LYS A 273 -17.86 3.34 -39.19
C LYS A 273 -19.39 3.29 -39.13
N GLY A 274 -19.96 3.22 -37.91
CA GLY A 274 -21.41 3.30 -37.73
C GLY A 274 -22.01 4.63 -38.25
N LEU A 275 -21.39 5.75 -37.86
CA LEU A 275 -21.80 7.09 -38.33
C LEU A 275 -21.67 7.23 -39.85
N GLU A 276 -20.61 6.71 -40.46
CA GLU A 276 -20.47 6.71 -41.94
C GLU A 276 -21.57 5.89 -42.62
N GLN A 277 -21.93 4.73 -42.07
CA GLN A 277 -23.02 3.90 -42.59
C GLN A 277 -24.37 4.58 -42.46
N ASP A 278 -24.65 5.21 -41.34
CA ASP A 278 -25.89 5.94 -41.14
C ASP A 278 -25.97 7.16 -42.07
N LEU A 279 -24.88 7.90 -42.25
CA LEU A 279 -24.81 9.03 -43.18
C LEU A 279 -25.01 8.59 -44.63
N THR A 280 -24.44 7.45 -45.05
CA THR A 280 -24.67 6.90 -46.41
C THR A 280 -26.11 6.43 -46.61
N ARG A 281 -26.75 5.86 -45.60
CA ARG A 281 -28.19 5.50 -45.66
C ARG A 281 -29.06 6.74 -45.79
N TYR A 282 -28.79 7.82 -45.10
CA TYR A 282 -29.47 9.08 -45.21
C TYR A 282 -29.29 9.70 -46.62
N ASP A 283 -28.07 9.70 -47.18
CA ASP A 283 -27.79 10.20 -48.52
C ASP A 283 -28.54 9.37 -49.61
N ILE A 284 -28.70 8.06 -49.42
CA ILE A 284 -29.47 7.19 -50.36
C ILE A 284 -30.97 7.47 -50.25
N ALA A 285 -31.50 7.58 -49.01
CA ALA A 285 -32.92 7.88 -48.79
C ALA A 285 -33.32 9.25 -49.35
N GLU A 286 -32.49 10.30 -49.15
CA GLU A 286 -32.70 11.62 -49.73
C GLU A 286 -32.72 11.59 -51.27
N ASN A 287 -31.82 10.83 -51.92
CA ASN A 287 -31.78 10.72 -53.39
C ASN A 287 -32.97 9.94 -53.94
N GLU A 288 -33.54 9.00 -53.22
CA GLU A 288 -34.76 8.29 -53.60
C GLU A 288 -35.99 9.14 -53.37
N GLU A 289 -36.05 9.94 -52.31
CA GLU A 289 -37.15 10.87 -52.03
C GLU A 289 -37.13 12.09 -52.99
N GLU A 290 -35.94 12.67 -53.33
CA GLU A 290 -35.85 13.69 -54.38
C GLU A 290 -36.36 13.17 -55.74
N LYS A 291 -36.11 11.91 -56.09
CA LYS A 291 -36.67 11.30 -57.30
C LYS A 291 -38.16 11.01 -57.19
N ALA A 292 -38.67 10.73 -56.00
CA ALA A 292 -40.09 10.52 -55.75
C ALA A 292 -40.91 11.82 -55.73
N ILE A 293 -40.25 12.98 -55.52
CA ILE A 293 -40.85 14.33 -55.44
C ILE A 293 -40.71 15.11 -56.78
N GLU A 294 -40.14 14.53 -57.84
CA GLU A 294 -40.29 15.05 -59.17
C GLU A 294 -41.74 14.87 -59.59
N TYR A 295 -42.60 15.73 -59.04
CA TYR A 295 -44.00 15.86 -59.33
C TYR A 295 -44.13 16.53 -60.69
N HIS A 296 -44.51 15.77 -61.70
CA HIS A 296 -44.91 16.26 -62.98
C HIS A 296 -46.40 16.71 -62.93
N PRO A 297 -46.69 18.02 -62.75
CA PRO A 297 -48.04 18.46 -62.62
C PRO A 297 -48.84 18.31 -63.92
N LYS A 298 -48.28 17.77 -65.01
CA LYS A 298 -48.93 17.59 -66.29
C LYS A 298 -49.62 16.21 -66.49
N GLU A 299 -49.53 15.30 -65.60
CA GLU A 299 -50.10 13.94 -65.70
C GLU A 299 -51.42 13.77 -64.96
N TYR A 300 -51.88 14.78 -64.24
CA TYR A 300 -53.09 14.70 -63.41
C TYR A 300 -54.15 15.73 -63.70
N PHE A 301 -54.16 16.39 -64.97
CA PHE A 301 -55.25 17.15 -65.46
C PHE A 301 -55.59 16.82 -66.91
#